data_511ada1b5bef89f545e8e66a73dca7cc
#
_entry.id   511ada1b5bef89f545e8e66a73dca7cc
#
_cell.length_a   1.000
_cell.length_b   1.000
_cell.length_c   1.000
_cell.angle_alpha   90.00
_cell.angle_beta   90.00
_cell.angle_gamma   90.00
#
_symmetry.space_group_name_H-M   'P 1'
#
loop_
_entity.id
_entity.type
_entity.pdbx_description
1 polymer ?
#
loop_
_entity_poly.entity_id
_entity_poly.type
_entity_poly.pdbx_seq_one_letter_code
_entity_poly.pdbx_strand_id
1 'polypeptide(L)' 'MNLVTNVVKREYSFRVRRKRDGEEFVMLIEAESEAAARLLLPDTVELVEKP' A
#
# COMPACT_ATOMS: atom_id res chain seq x y z
N MET A 1 -24.45 23.50 -2.33
CA MET A 1 -23.17 23.53 -2.78
C MET A 1 -22.35 22.40 -2.34
N ASN A 2 -21.64 21.88 -3.20
CA ASN A 2 -20.93 20.77 -2.94
C ASN A 2 -19.51 21.03 -2.85
N LEU A 3 -18.93 20.70 -1.80
CA LEU A 3 -17.57 20.83 -1.69
C LEU A 3 -16.92 19.62 -2.24
N VAL A 4 -16.35 19.78 -3.35
CA VAL A 4 -15.67 18.69 -3.91
C VAL A 4 -14.33 18.65 -3.31
N THR A 5 -14.10 17.69 -2.50
CA THR A 5 -12.81 17.45 -2.00
C THR A 5 -12.08 16.65 -3.04
N ASN A 6 -11.21 17.29 -3.71
CA ASN A 6 -10.44 16.58 -4.68
C ASN A 6 -9.37 15.81 -3.97
N VAL A 7 -9.74 14.64 -3.56
CA VAL A 7 -8.77 13.76 -2.98
C VAL A 7 -8.11 13.05 -4.14
N VAL A 8 -6.88 13.38 -4.39
CA VAL A 8 -6.15 12.74 -5.46
C VAL A 8 -5.55 11.48 -4.89
N LYS A 9 -6.06 10.36 -5.33
CA LYS A 9 -5.51 9.09 -4.91
C LYS A 9 -4.51 8.62 -5.93
N ARG A 10 -3.41 8.11 -5.44
CA ARG A 10 -2.37 7.59 -6.29
C ARG A 10 -2.17 6.13 -6.01
N GLU A 11 -1.67 5.43 -6.99
CA GLU A 11 -1.42 4.03 -6.85
C GLU A 11 0.02 3.82 -6.47
N TYR A 12 0.24 3.10 -5.40
CA TYR A 12 1.59 2.81 -4.92
C TYR A 12 1.83 1.31 -4.99
N SER A 13 3.00 0.94 -5.41
CA SER A 13 3.36 -0.47 -5.46
C SER A 13 4.36 -0.77 -4.36
N PHE A 14 4.12 -1.87 -3.68
CA PHE A 14 5.00 -2.29 -2.60
C PHE A 14 5.40 -3.73 -2.84
N ARG A 15 6.67 -4.03 -2.62
CA ARG A 15 7.07 -5.41 -2.60
C ARG A 15 6.83 -5.94 -1.21
N VAL A 16 6.04 -6.97 -1.10
CA VAL A 16 5.66 -7.53 0.18
C VAL A 16 5.96 -9.01 0.20
N ARG A 17 6.03 -9.55 1.40
CA ARG A 17 6.24 -10.97 1.60
C ARG A 17 5.09 -11.50 2.45
N ARG A 18 4.49 -12.58 2.00
CA ARG A 18 3.41 -13.19 2.75
C ARG A 18 4.01 -13.94 3.93
N LYS A 19 3.54 -13.61 5.13
CA LYS A 19 4.14 -14.18 6.32
C LYS A 19 3.94 -15.67 6.41
N ARG A 20 2.83 -16.12 5.86
CA ARG A 20 2.46 -17.51 5.99
C ARG A 20 3.45 -18.46 5.32
N ASP A 21 3.92 -18.10 4.15
CA ASP A 21 4.79 -18.98 3.40
C ASP A 21 6.04 -18.29 2.87
N GLY A 22 6.20 -17.01 3.15
CA GLY A 22 7.38 -16.30 2.74
C GLY A 22 7.42 -15.90 1.28
N GLU A 23 6.31 -16.05 0.57
CA GLU A 23 6.29 -15.73 -0.84
C GLU A 23 6.23 -14.23 -1.05
N GLU A 24 7.03 -13.72 -1.96
CA GLU A 24 7.07 -12.30 -2.25
C GLU A 24 6.27 -11.97 -3.48
N PHE A 25 5.61 -10.84 -3.45
CA PHE A 25 4.85 -10.38 -4.60
C PHE A 25 4.66 -8.86 -4.48
N VAL A 26 4.17 -8.25 -5.53
CA VAL A 26 3.94 -6.82 -5.55
C VAL A 26 2.46 -6.57 -5.28
N MET A 27 2.19 -5.67 -4.34
CA MET A 27 0.84 -5.33 -3.99
C MET A 27 0.61 -3.86 -4.36
N LEU A 28 -0.48 -3.59 -5.05
CA LEU A 28 -0.83 -2.22 -5.44
C LEU A 28 -1.86 -1.67 -4.48
N ILE A 29 -1.57 -0.50 -3.93
CA ILE A 29 -2.44 0.13 -2.95
C ILE A 29 -2.75 1.54 -3.44
N GLU A 30 -4.02 1.87 -3.46
CA GLU A 30 -4.44 3.22 -3.83
C GLU A 30 -4.65 4.03 -2.57
N ALA A 31 -4.00 5.16 -2.46
CA ALA A 31 -4.09 6.00 -1.27
C ALA A 31 -3.65 7.41 -1.61
N GLU A 32 -3.85 8.30 -0.68
CA GLU A 32 -3.51 9.71 -0.89
C GLU A 32 -2.02 9.97 -0.80
N SER A 33 -1.30 9.14 -0.07
CA SER A 33 0.13 9.31 0.10
C SER A 33 0.75 7.94 0.34
N GLU A 34 2.06 7.91 0.23
CA GLU A 34 2.77 6.66 0.47
C GLU A 34 2.60 6.21 1.91
N ALA A 35 2.64 7.14 2.86
CA ALA A 35 2.46 6.77 4.25
C ALA A 35 1.08 6.19 4.49
N ALA A 36 0.05 6.78 3.88
CA ALA A 36 -1.29 6.25 4.01
C ALA A 36 -1.39 4.88 3.37
N ALA A 37 -0.72 4.68 2.24
CA ALA A 37 -0.75 3.39 1.58
C ALA A 37 -0.11 2.31 2.45
N ARG A 38 0.98 2.64 3.13
CA ARG A 38 1.62 1.67 4.00
C ARG A 38 0.71 1.21 5.12
N LEU A 39 -0.12 2.11 5.62
CA LEU A 39 -1.02 1.77 6.69
C LEU A 39 -2.13 0.84 6.24
N LEU A 40 -2.36 0.76 4.93
CA LEU A 40 -3.39 -0.11 4.41
C LEU A 40 -2.91 -1.52 4.12
N LEU A 41 -1.63 -1.77 4.29
CA LEU A 41 -1.11 -3.11 4.07
C LEU A 41 -1.68 -4.06 5.13
N PRO A 42 -2.12 -5.25 4.71
CA PRO A 42 -2.70 -6.17 5.69
C PRO A 42 -1.65 -6.80 6.57
N ASP A 43 -2.09 -7.27 7.73
CA ASP A 43 -1.19 -7.90 8.68
C ASP A 43 -0.60 -9.19 8.18
N THR A 44 -1.18 -9.77 7.15
CA THR A 44 -0.74 -11.05 6.63
C THR A 44 0.52 -10.95 5.79
N VAL A 45 0.93 -9.71 5.48
CA VAL A 45 2.14 -9.50 4.69
C VAL A 45 3.05 -8.53 5.43
N GLU A 46 4.31 -8.53 5.04
CA GLU A 46 5.24 -7.55 5.56
C GLU A 46 5.93 -6.88 4.40
N LEU A 47 6.29 -5.63 4.59
CA LEU A 47 6.94 -4.86 3.55
C LEU A 47 8.39 -5.29 3.43
N VAL A 48 8.80 -5.56 2.21
CA VAL A 48 10.18 -5.93 1.94
C VAL A 48 10.85 -4.69 1.40
N GLU A 49 11.79 -4.18 2.18
CA GLU A 49 12.51 -2.99 1.75
C GLU A 49 13.91 -3.38 1.38
N LYS A 50 14.33 -2.87 0.26
CA LYS A 50 15.68 -3.11 -0.14
C LYS A 50 16.49 -1.88 0.08
N PRO A 51 17.67 -2.00 0.60
CA PRO A 51 18.52 -0.83 0.78
C PRO A 51 18.96 -0.23 -0.55
#